data_2a746aaf2fa91310e02f1b11774d4e6d
#
_entry.id   2a746aaf2fa91310e02f1b11774d4e6d
#
_cell.length_a   1.000
_cell.length_b   1.000
_cell.length_c   1.000
_cell.angle_alpha   90.00
_cell.angle_beta   90.00
_cell.angle_gamma   90.00
#
_symmetry.space_group_name_H-M   'P 1'
#
loop_
_entity.id
_entity.type
_entity.pdbx_description
1 polymer ?
#
loop_
_entity_poly.entity_id
_entity_poly.type
_entity_poly.pdbx_seq_one_letter_code
_entity_poly.pdbx_strand_id
1 'polypeptide(L)'
;MKPENLRRMEADRALVERYLEGCFLYDGEPQQTLFKAMRYSLLAGGKRLRPILTLNFARACGGTAEQALPFAAAVEMVHTYSLIHDDLPAMDNDDLRRGKPTSHKVFGEDLAILAGDGLLNAAAELMSRAALQMADSRGIRAMEIIMRHAGVTGMIAGQTRDVLSEGETPREDLVAYIHSHKTADLP
;
A
#
# COMPACT_ATOMS: atom_id res chain seq x y z
N MET A 1 16.33 -17.52 10.29
CA MET A 1 16.46 -16.11 10.74
C MET A 1 16.78 -16.13 12.23
N LYS A 2 17.66 -15.24 12.73
CA LYS A 2 18.00 -15.19 14.17
C LYS A 2 16.77 -14.79 15.00
N PRO A 3 16.58 -15.32 16.24
CA PRO A 3 15.40 -15.03 17.07
C PRO A 3 15.21 -13.53 17.37
N GLU A 4 16.29 -12.77 17.49
CA GLU A 4 16.26 -11.32 17.69
C GLU A 4 15.65 -10.56 16.51
N ASN A 5 15.95 -10.99 15.26
CA ASN A 5 15.38 -10.39 14.05
C ASN A 5 13.89 -10.68 13.94
N LEU A 6 13.45 -11.88 14.31
CA LEU A 6 12.02 -12.23 14.36
C LEU A 6 11.28 -11.33 15.34
N ARG A 7 11.76 -11.18 16.57
CA ARG A 7 11.14 -10.30 17.57
C ARG A 7 11.07 -8.85 17.11
N ARG A 8 12.13 -8.36 16.43
CA ARG A 8 12.13 -7.00 15.88
C ARG A 8 11.08 -6.84 14.78
N MET A 9 10.97 -7.80 13.86
CA MET A 9 9.96 -7.77 12.82
C MET A 9 8.53 -7.80 13.39
N GLU A 10 8.29 -8.60 14.42
CA GLU A 10 7.01 -8.65 15.14
C GLU A 10 6.68 -7.32 15.81
N ALA A 11 7.67 -6.68 16.46
CA ALA A 11 7.50 -5.37 17.07
C ALA A 11 7.21 -4.27 16.02
N ASP A 12 7.93 -4.28 14.91
CA ASP A 12 7.70 -3.35 13.79
C ASP A 12 6.31 -3.55 13.17
N ARG A 13 5.91 -4.80 12.97
CA ARG A 13 4.57 -5.14 12.49
C ARG A 13 3.50 -4.59 13.45
N ALA A 14 3.63 -4.83 14.74
CA ALA A 14 2.68 -4.34 15.74
C ALA A 14 2.64 -2.80 15.81
N LEU A 15 3.78 -2.13 15.57
CA LEU A 15 3.84 -0.67 15.48
C LEU A 15 3.03 -0.15 14.28
N VAL A 16 3.24 -0.76 13.11
CA VAL A 16 2.51 -0.41 11.88
C VAL A 16 1.01 -0.68 12.03
N GLU A 17 0.63 -1.86 12.55
CA GLU A 17 -0.79 -2.20 12.74
C GLU A 17 -1.50 -1.18 13.64
N ARG A 18 -0.92 -0.82 14.79
CA ARG A 18 -1.49 0.21 15.67
C ARG A 18 -1.65 1.57 14.98
N TYR A 19 -0.69 1.94 14.13
CA TYR A 19 -0.78 3.19 13.38
C TYR A 19 -1.93 3.15 12.38
N LEU A 20 -2.04 2.07 11.61
CA LEU A 20 -3.10 1.87 10.61
C LEU A 20 -4.50 1.78 11.27
N GLU A 21 -4.60 1.13 12.45
CA GLU A 21 -5.83 1.09 13.25
C GLU A 21 -6.32 2.49 13.65
N GLY A 22 -5.42 3.44 13.87
CA GLY A 22 -5.71 4.84 14.15
C GLY A 22 -6.13 5.66 12.92
N CYS A 23 -5.99 5.12 11.70
CA CYS A 23 -6.38 5.82 10.49
C CYS A 23 -7.89 5.71 10.22
N PHE A 24 -8.48 6.77 9.66
CA PHE A 24 -9.89 6.79 9.23
C PHE A 24 -10.88 6.51 10.35
N LEU A 25 -10.57 6.93 11.57
CA LEU A 25 -11.49 6.94 12.72
C LEU A 25 -12.36 8.20 12.64
N TYR A 26 -13.43 8.13 11.88
CA TYR A 26 -14.36 9.23 11.71
C TYR A 26 -15.80 8.72 11.77
N ASP A 27 -16.61 9.31 12.65
CA ASP A 27 -18.00 8.92 12.88
C ASP A 27 -19.01 9.88 12.23
N GLY A 28 -18.54 10.73 11.29
CA GLY A 28 -19.37 11.72 10.61
C GLY A 28 -19.91 11.23 9.27
N GLU A 29 -21.17 11.55 8.99
CA GLU A 29 -21.78 11.38 7.67
C GLU A 29 -21.26 12.45 6.69
N PRO A 30 -21.25 12.16 5.37
CA PRO A 30 -21.63 10.93 4.68
C PRO A 30 -20.46 9.93 4.47
N GLN A 31 -19.24 10.21 4.94
CA GLN A 31 -18.02 9.48 4.58
C GLN A 31 -17.84 8.16 5.35
N GLN A 32 -18.67 7.89 6.35
CA GLN A 32 -18.50 6.72 7.24
C GLN A 32 -18.44 5.40 6.48
N THR A 33 -19.27 5.22 5.44
CA THR A 33 -19.29 3.99 4.64
C THR A 33 -18.02 3.83 3.82
N LEU A 34 -17.50 4.92 3.25
CA LEU A 34 -16.21 4.93 2.57
C LEU A 34 -15.07 4.53 3.52
N PHE A 35 -15.01 5.13 4.70
CA PHE A 35 -13.99 4.79 5.70
C PHE A 35 -14.08 3.33 6.16
N LYS A 36 -15.29 2.76 6.29
CA LYS A 36 -15.46 1.34 6.55
C LYS A 36 -14.88 0.47 5.43
N ALA A 37 -15.12 0.81 4.17
CA ALA A 37 -14.59 0.08 3.01
C ALA A 37 -13.05 0.18 2.93
N MET A 38 -12.48 1.37 3.14
CA MET A 38 -11.03 1.58 3.21
C MET A 38 -10.39 0.74 4.33
N ARG A 39 -10.92 0.83 5.55
CA ARG A 39 -10.44 0.09 6.73
C ARG A 39 -10.59 -1.42 6.57
N TYR A 40 -11.67 -1.89 5.95
CA TYR A 40 -11.91 -3.31 5.71
C TYR A 40 -10.73 -3.95 4.98
N SER A 41 -10.26 -3.34 3.92
CA SER A 41 -9.14 -3.85 3.13
C SER A 41 -7.79 -3.56 3.79
N LEU A 42 -7.58 -2.35 4.33
CA LEU A 42 -6.33 -1.93 4.95
C LEU A 42 -6.00 -2.80 6.19
N LEU A 43 -7.02 -3.16 6.98
CA LEU A 43 -6.89 -3.95 8.21
C LEU A 43 -7.18 -5.45 7.99
N ALA A 44 -7.26 -5.91 6.76
CA ALA A 44 -7.48 -7.34 6.45
C ALA A 44 -6.31 -8.25 6.85
N GLY A 45 -5.29 -7.70 7.51
CA GLY A 45 -4.08 -8.42 7.92
C GLY A 45 -3.03 -8.49 6.80
N GLY A 46 -2.04 -9.34 7.00
CA GLY A 46 -0.93 -9.52 6.06
C GLY A 46 0.43 -9.54 6.77
N LYS A 47 1.50 -9.76 5.99
CA LYS A 47 2.87 -9.81 6.53
C LYS A 47 3.47 -8.43 6.80
N ARG A 48 2.88 -7.36 6.26
CA ARG A 48 3.36 -5.97 6.38
C ARG A 48 4.85 -5.82 6.01
N LEU A 49 5.32 -6.56 5.02
CA LEU A 49 6.74 -6.55 4.64
C LEU A 49 7.21 -5.16 4.17
N ARG A 50 6.41 -4.50 3.32
CA ARG A 50 6.75 -3.17 2.79
C ARG A 50 6.96 -2.12 3.88
N PRO A 51 6.00 -1.90 4.80
CA PRO A 51 6.21 -0.97 5.91
C PRO A 51 7.35 -1.39 6.85
N ILE A 52 7.54 -2.69 7.12
CA ILE A 52 8.66 -3.18 7.93
C ILE A 52 10.00 -2.86 7.26
N LEU A 53 10.12 -3.06 5.95
CA LEU A 53 11.32 -2.69 5.20
C LEU A 53 11.57 -1.18 5.27
N THR A 54 10.53 -0.35 5.05
CA THR A 54 10.62 1.11 5.17
C THR A 54 11.20 1.52 6.53
N LEU A 55 10.68 0.98 7.64
CA LEU A 55 11.18 1.27 9.00
C LEU A 55 12.63 0.83 9.18
N ASN A 56 12.99 -0.35 8.68
CA ASN A 56 14.33 -0.89 8.87
C ASN A 56 15.38 -0.14 8.03
N PHE A 57 15.09 0.21 6.79
CA PHE A 57 15.99 1.03 5.96
C PHE A 57 16.13 2.46 6.51
N ALA A 58 15.05 3.06 7.01
CA ALA A 58 15.13 4.38 7.65
C ALA A 58 16.09 4.34 8.86
N ARG A 59 15.99 3.34 9.72
CA ARG A 59 16.92 3.17 10.85
C ARG A 59 18.35 2.90 10.40
N ALA A 60 18.55 2.09 9.36
CA ALA A 60 19.89 1.80 8.82
C ALA A 60 20.56 3.08 8.28
N CYS A 61 19.77 4.05 7.81
CA CYS A 61 20.21 5.36 7.36
C CYS A 61 20.26 6.42 8.49
N GLY A 62 20.12 6.04 9.77
CA GLY A 62 20.19 6.95 10.91
C GLY A 62 18.90 7.70 11.23
N GLY A 63 17.77 7.36 10.59
CA GLY A 63 16.45 7.87 10.93
C GLY A 63 15.80 7.13 12.09
N THR A 64 14.66 7.64 12.57
CA THR A 64 13.87 7.00 13.62
C THR A 64 12.62 6.32 13.08
N ALA A 65 12.05 5.39 13.85
CA ALA A 65 10.79 4.75 13.48
C ALA A 65 9.64 5.76 13.42
N GLU A 66 9.61 6.71 14.33
CA GLU A 66 8.58 7.75 14.42
C GLU A 66 8.56 8.62 13.16
N GLN A 67 9.73 8.99 12.66
CA GLN A 67 9.87 9.77 11.41
C GLN A 67 9.44 8.96 10.18
N ALA A 68 9.74 7.66 10.15
CA ALA A 68 9.46 6.79 9.01
C ALA A 68 8.04 6.20 9.01
N LEU A 69 7.37 6.14 10.16
CA LEU A 69 6.09 5.45 10.33
C LEU A 69 4.97 6.00 9.44
N PRO A 70 4.80 7.32 9.24
CA PRO A 70 3.82 7.84 8.28
C PRO A 70 4.08 7.37 6.84
N PHE A 71 5.35 7.32 6.42
CA PHE A 71 5.74 6.83 5.09
C PHE A 71 5.53 5.32 4.97
N ALA A 72 5.86 4.56 6.00
CA ALA A 72 5.59 3.12 6.06
C ALA A 72 4.09 2.81 5.95
N ALA A 73 3.25 3.56 6.66
CA ALA A 73 1.79 3.45 6.56
C ALA A 73 1.28 3.83 5.18
N ALA A 74 1.80 4.90 4.58
CA ALA A 74 1.45 5.33 3.23
C ALA A 74 1.79 4.28 2.17
N VAL A 75 2.95 3.62 2.26
CA VAL A 75 3.33 2.51 1.37
C VAL A 75 2.33 1.34 1.49
N GLU A 76 1.84 1.03 2.69
CA GLU A 76 0.82 -0.02 2.86
C GLU A 76 -0.55 0.43 2.32
N MET A 77 -0.91 1.72 2.43
CA MET A 77 -2.12 2.27 1.80
C MET A 77 -2.03 2.18 0.27
N VAL A 78 -0.88 2.55 -0.31
CA VAL A 78 -0.61 2.40 -1.75
C VAL A 78 -0.70 0.93 -2.17
N HIS A 79 -0.12 0.01 -1.41
CA HIS A 79 -0.26 -1.41 -1.69
C HIS A 79 -1.73 -1.89 -1.58
N THR A 80 -2.47 -1.39 -0.60
CA THR A 80 -3.86 -1.83 -0.37
C THR A 80 -4.79 -1.33 -1.47
N TYR A 81 -4.66 -0.07 -1.91
CA TYR A 81 -5.49 0.42 -3.02
C TYR A 81 -5.27 -0.42 -4.28
N SER A 82 -4.02 -0.78 -4.60
CA SER A 82 -3.74 -1.58 -5.79
C SER A 82 -4.40 -2.95 -5.72
N LEU A 83 -4.45 -3.58 -4.54
CA LEU A 83 -5.15 -4.85 -4.35
C LEU A 83 -6.68 -4.70 -4.50
N ILE A 84 -7.27 -3.61 -3.97
CA ILE A 84 -8.71 -3.37 -4.11
C ILE A 84 -9.09 -3.22 -5.59
N HIS A 85 -8.32 -2.46 -6.36
CA HIS A 85 -8.58 -2.25 -7.77
C HIS A 85 -8.29 -3.50 -8.62
N ASP A 86 -7.25 -4.23 -8.26
CA ASP A 86 -6.89 -5.50 -8.92
C ASP A 86 -8.01 -6.55 -8.80
N ASP A 87 -8.68 -6.59 -7.63
CA ASP A 87 -9.78 -7.53 -7.36
C ASP A 87 -11.09 -7.21 -8.10
N LEU A 88 -11.25 -6.02 -8.71
CA LEU A 88 -12.49 -5.61 -9.37
C LEU A 88 -12.87 -6.51 -10.55
N PRO A 89 -14.17 -6.62 -10.89
CA PRO A 89 -14.63 -7.43 -12.03
C PRO A 89 -14.03 -7.05 -13.39
N ALA A 90 -13.60 -5.79 -13.53
CA ALA A 90 -12.93 -5.30 -14.76
C ALA A 90 -11.42 -5.65 -14.80
N MET A 91 -10.89 -6.26 -13.75
CA MET A 91 -9.51 -6.66 -13.57
C MET A 91 -9.46 -8.18 -13.33
N ASP A 92 -8.88 -8.65 -12.23
CA ASP A 92 -8.74 -10.09 -11.93
C ASP A 92 -10.06 -10.77 -11.54
N ASN A 93 -11.10 -9.99 -11.18
CA ASN A 93 -12.42 -10.48 -10.74
C ASN A 93 -12.34 -11.49 -9.59
N ASP A 94 -11.51 -11.23 -8.61
CA ASP A 94 -11.30 -12.11 -7.46
C ASP A 94 -12.44 -11.99 -6.45
N ASP A 95 -13.01 -13.13 -6.04
CA ASP A 95 -14.03 -13.18 -4.99
C ASP A 95 -13.46 -13.11 -3.57
N LEU A 96 -12.23 -13.59 -3.39
CA LEU A 96 -11.59 -13.71 -2.08
C LEU A 96 -10.16 -13.18 -2.09
N ARG A 97 -9.80 -12.41 -1.06
CA ARG A 97 -8.43 -12.00 -0.78
C ARG A 97 -8.06 -12.31 0.67
N ARG A 98 -6.96 -13.03 0.87
CA ARG A 98 -6.51 -13.49 2.20
C ARG A 98 -7.59 -14.26 2.96
N GLY A 99 -8.43 -15.02 2.26
CA GLY A 99 -9.53 -15.81 2.82
C GLY A 99 -10.77 -15.02 3.23
N LYS A 100 -10.85 -13.72 2.90
CA LYS A 100 -12.02 -12.87 3.11
C LYS A 100 -12.60 -12.43 1.78
N PRO A 101 -13.92 -12.16 1.68
CA PRO A 101 -14.51 -11.55 0.50
C PRO A 101 -13.77 -10.25 0.12
N THR A 102 -13.63 -10.00 -1.17
CA THR A 102 -13.00 -8.77 -1.69
C THR A 102 -13.88 -7.55 -1.45
N SER A 103 -13.31 -6.35 -1.51
CA SER A 103 -14.00 -5.10 -1.19
C SER A 103 -15.28 -4.93 -2.01
N HIS A 104 -15.21 -5.20 -3.33
CA HIS A 104 -16.36 -5.07 -4.21
C HIS A 104 -17.50 -6.07 -3.91
N LYS A 105 -17.18 -7.25 -3.35
CA LYS A 105 -18.20 -8.21 -2.91
C LYS A 105 -18.92 -7.79 -1.64
N VAL A 106 -18.28 -6.99 -0.78
CA VAL A 106 -18.84 -6.54 0.51
C VAL A 106 -19.56 -5.21 0.38
N PHE A 107 -19.01 -4.27 -0.39
CA PHE A 107 -19.46 -2.88 -0.43
C PHE A 107 -20.04 -2.44 -1.78
N GLY A 108 -19.90 -3.26 -2.84
CA GLY A 108 -20.20 -2.88 -4.22
C GLY A 108 -18.97 -2.34 -4.95
N GLU A 109 -19.04 -2.36 -6.28
CA GLU A 109 -17.91 -1.95 -7.15
C GLU A 109 -17.61 -0.45 -7.02
N ASP A 110 -18.64 0.37 -6.96
CA ASP A 110 -18.54 1.82 -6.80
C ASP A 110 -17.80 2.22 -5.53
N LEU A 111 -18.17 1.66 -4.40
CA LEU A 111 -17.47 1.93 -3.13
C LEU A 111 -16.09 1.29 -3.07
N ALA A 112 -15.85 0.17 -3.74
CA ALA A 112 -14.51 -0.41 -3.85
C ALA A 112 -13.57 0.50 -4.67
N ILE A 113 -14.04 1.06 -5.80
CA ILE A 113 -13.27 2.04 -6.58
C ILE A 113 -12.94 3.25 -5.71
N LEU A 114 -13.94 3.85 -5.05
CA LEU A 114 -13.73 5.02 -4.19
C LEU A 114 -12.83 4.71 -2.97
N ALA A 115 -12.89 3.50 -2.43
CA ALA A 115 -12.01 3.09 -1.33
C ALA A 115 -10.54 2.98 -1.79
N GLY A 116 -10.29 2.49 -3.00
CA GLY A 116 -8.96 2.50 -3.60
C GLY A 116 -8.44 3.92 -3.83
N ASP A 117 -9.25 4.78 -4.47
CA ASP A 117 -8.92 6.19 -4.69
C ASP A 117 -8.64 6.92 -3.36
N GLY A 118 -9.50 6.67 -2.36
CA GLY A 118 -9.38 7.25 -1.02
C GLY A 118 -8.07 6.85 -0.34
N LEU A 119 -7.66 5.59 -0.43
CA LEU A 119 -6.39 5.12 0.13
C LEU A 119 -5.18 5.71 -0.59
N LEU A 120 -5.20 5.80 -1.92
CA LEU A 120 -4.11 6.41 -2.69
C LEU A 120 -3.96 7.90 -2.35
N ASN A 121 -5.08 8.63 -2.31
CA ASN A 121 -5.08 10.05 -1.94
C ASN A 121 -4.61 10.26 -0.49
N ALA A 122 -5.13 9.46 0.45
CA ALA A 122 -4.75 9.52 1.86
C ALA A 122 -3.26 9.21 2.09
N ALA A 123 -2.67 8.31 1.30
CA ALA A 123 -1.23 8.05 1.35
C ALA A 123 -0.41 9.30 1.00
N ALA A 124 -0.78 10.01 -0.08
CA ALA A 124 -0.12 11.25 -0.48
C ALA A 124 -0.31 12.34 0.59
N GLU A 125 -1.52 12.51 1.12
CA GLU A 125 -1.83 13.46 2.19
C GLU A 125 -1.02 13.19 3.46
N LEU A 126 -0.94 11.92 3.89
CA LEU A 126 -0.19 11.50 5.06
C LEU A 126 1.30 11.82 4.93
N MET A 127 1.90 11.48 3.79
CA MET A 127 3.31 11.78 3.51
C MET A 127 3.58 13.29 3.44
N SER A 128 2.67 14.05 2.83
CA SER A 128 2.78 15.51 2.76
C SER A 128 2.77 16.14 4.15
N ARG A 129 1.84 15.73 5.01
CA ARG A 129 1.77 16.20 6.41
C ARG A 129 3.03 15.84 7.19
N ALA A 130 3.54 14.62 7.03
CA ALA A 130 4.78 14.20 7.68
C ALA A 130 5.98 15.01 7.19
N ALA A 131 6.08 15.24 5.88
CA ALA A 131 7.16 16.03 5.28
C ALA A 131 7.18 17.48 5.76
N LEU A 132 6.00 18.10 5.96
CA LEU A 132 5.88 19.47 6.49
C LEU A 132 6.38 19.59 7.94
N GLN A 133 6.44 18.50 8.70
CA GLN A 133 6.96 18.48 10.06
C GLN A 133 8.47 18.22 10.13
N MET A 134 9.10 17.88 9.01
CA MET A 134 10.55 17.66 8.93
C MET A 134 11.28 18.97 8.68
N ALA A 135 12.47 19.12 9.29
CA ALA A 135 13.27 20.33 9.17
C ALA A 135 13.99 20.48 7.82
N ASP A 136 13.95 19.44 6.97
CA ASP A 136 14.69 19.37 5.72
C ASP A 136 13.87 18.70 4.59
N SER A 137 14.46 18.60 3.40
CA SER A 137 13.79 18.07 2.21
C SER A 137 13.66 16.54 2.15
N ARG A 138 14.12 15.78 3.15
CA ARG A 138 14.11 14.30 3.11
C ARG A 138 12.70 13.75 3.00
N GLY A 139 11.73 14.35 3.71
CA GLY A 139 10.33 13.94 3.65
C GLY A 139 9.72 14.12 2.27
N ILE A 140 9.94 15.27 1.63
CA ILE A 140 9.47 15.54 0.26
C ILE A 140 10.13 14.59 -0.75
N ARG A 141 11.43 14.32 -0.61
CA ARG A 141 12.13 13.37 -1.48
C ARG A 141 11.63 11.93 -1.30
N ALA A 142 11.35 11.51 -0.06
CA ALA A 142 10.78 10.20 0.22
C ALA A 142 9.39 10.06 -0.42
N MET A 143 8.54 11.07 -0.27
CA MET A 143 7.23 11.12 -0.92
C MET A 143 7.35 11.05 -2.45
N GLU A 144 8.23 11.86 -3.06
CA GLU A 144 8.45 11.84 -4.52
C GLU A 144 8.86 10.44 -5.00
N ILE A 145 9.80 9.79 -4.33
CA ILE A 145 10.27 8.44 -4.68
C ILE A 145 9.12 7.44 -4.59
N ILE A 146 8.38 7.42 -3.48
CA ILE A 146 7.27 6.47 -3.27
C ILE A 146 6.20 6.68 -4.34
N MET A 147 5.77 7.91 -4.59
CA MET A 147 4.72 8.21 -5.57
C MET A 147 5.17 7.92 -7.01
N ARG A 148 6.43 8.15 -7.35
CA ARG A 148 6.99 7.81 -8.66
C ARG A 148 7.02 6.30 -8.89
N HIS A 149 7.46 5.52 -7.89
CA HIS A 149 7.49 4.06 -7.99
C HIS A 149 6.10 3.42 -7.91
N ALA A 150 5.14 4.05 -7.24
CA ALA A 150 3.72 3.66 -7.30
C ALA A 150 3.03 4.07 -8.61
N GLY A 151 3.61 5.02 -9.33
CA GLY A 151 2.99 5.74 -10.45
C GLY A 151 3.10 5.04 -11.81
N VAL A 152 2.87 5.86 -12.86
CA VAL A 152 2.75 5.43 -14.26
C VAL A 152 4.03 4.89 -14.89
N THR A 153 5.19 5.10 -14.26
CA THR A 153 6.48 4.54 -14.68
C THR A 153 6.96 3.40 -13.77
N GLY A 154 6.20 3.08 -12.72
CA GLY A 154 6.47 2.01 -11.76
C GLY A 154 5.34 0.99 -11.72
N MET A 155 4.70 0.84 -10.57
CA MET A 155 3.68 -0.21 -10.31
C MET A 155 2.52 -0.18 -11.32
N ILE A 156 2.00 1.00 -11.67
CA ILE A 156 0.91 1.13 -12.67
C ILE A 156 1.38 0.67 -14.05
N ALA A 157 2.64 0.97 -14.46
CA ALA A 157 3.19 0.46 -15.70
C ALA A 157 3.26 -1.07 -15.72
N GLY A 158 3.72 -1.66 -14.60
CA GLY A 158 3.76 -3.11 -14.42
C GLY A 158 2.37 -3.74 -14.53
N GLN A 159 1.37 -3.17 -13.86
CA GLN A 159 -0.02 -3.62 -13.94
C GLN A 159 -0.59 -3.47 -15.35
N THR A 160 -0.34 -2.34 -16.02
CA THR A 160 -0.76 -2.12 -17.42
C THR A 160 -0.19 -3.21 -18.35
N ARG A 161 1.09 -3.54 -18.18
CA ARG A 161 1.71 -4.60 -18.99
C ARG A 161 1.15 -5.98 -18.68
N ASP A 162 0.83 -6.26 -17.43
CA ASP A 162 0.21 -7.51 -17.00
C ASP A 162 -1.14 -7.71 -17.71
N VAL A 163 -2.04 -6.75 -17.60
CA VAL A 163 -3.36 -6.76 -18.26
C VAL A 163 -3.24 -6.90 -19.78
N LEU A 164 -2.36 -6.13 -20.43
CA LEU A 164 -2.15 -6.21 -21.87
C LEU A 164 -1.54 -7.53 -22.35
N SER A 165 -1.00 -8.33 -21.43
CA SER A 165 -0.36 -9.62 -21.74
C SER A 165 -1.29 -10.82 -21.58
N GLU A 166 -2.53 -10.59 -21.18
CA GLU A 166 -3.50 -11.68 -21.07
C GLU A 166 -3.67 -12.40 -22.40
N GLY A 167 -3.47 -13.72 -22.40
CA GLY A 167 -3.53 -14.56 -23.60
C GLY A 167 -2.26 -14.53 -24.45
N GLU A 168 -1.23 -13.73 -24.14
CA GLU A 168 0.08 -13.82 -24.82
C GLU A 168 0.86 -15.06 -24.35
N THR A 169 1.72 -15.58 -25.22
CA THR A 169 2.68 -16.62 -24.81
C THR A 169 3.68 -16.03 -23.84
N PRO A 170 3.89 -16.63 -22.64
CA PRO A 170 4.84 -16.13 -21.67
C PRO A 170 6.27 -16.04 -22.24
N ARG A 171 6.92 -14.88 -22.03
CA ARG A 171 8.30 -14.61 -22.40
C ARG A 171 9.06 -14.12 -21.17
N GLU A 172 10.32 -14.49 -21.07
CA GLU A 172 11.15 -14.15 -19.90
C GLU A 172 11.28 -12.63 -19.69
N ASP A 173 11.50 -11.87 -20.76
CA ASP A 173 11.60 -10.41 -20.72
C ASP A 173 10.30 -9.74 -20.25
N LEU A 174 9.16 -10.26 -20.68
CA LEU A 174 7.84 -9.79 -20.27
C LEU A 174 7.59 -10.06 -18.79
N VAL A 175 7.83 -11.29 -18.34
CA VAL A 175 7.67 -11.69 -16.94
C VAL A 175 8.61 -10.87 -16.04
N ALA A 176 9.87 -10.68 -16.47
CA ALA A 176 10.84 -9.87 -15.76
C ALA A 176 10.38 -8.41 -15.62
N TYR A 177 9.84 -7.81 -16.68
CA TYR A 177 9.30 -6.46 -16.65
C TYR A 177 8.12 -6.34 -15.65
N ILE A 178 7.14 -7.25 -15.74
CA ILE A 178 5.99 -7.25 -14.83
C ILE A 178 6.44 -7.39 -13.37
N HIS A 179 7.31 -8.36 -13.07
CA HIS A 179 7.81 -8.56 -11.71
C HIS A 179 8.58 -7.34 -11.18
N SER A 180 9.40 -6.72 -12.02
CA SER A 180 10.18 -5.54 -11.63
C SER A 180 9.28 -4.35 -11.30
N HIS A 181 8.26 -4.09 -12.12
CA HIS A 181 7.42 -2.91 -11.96
C HIS A 181 6.16 -3.17 -11.11
N LYS A 182 5.36 -4.19 -11.40
CA LYS A 182 4.14 -4.48 -10.63
C LYS A 182 4.44 -4.79 -9.16
N THR A 183 5.59 -5.45 -8.88
CA THR A 183 5.90 -5.97 -7.54
C THR A 183 7.09 -5.29 -6.89
N ALA A 184 8.24 -5.20 -7.57
CA ALA A 184 9.49 -4.79 -6.95
C ALA A 184 9.69 -3.26 -6.85
N ASP A 185 8.94 -2.47 -7.60
CA ASP A 185 9.02 -1.01 -7.51
C ASP A 185 8.44 -0.44 -6.20
N LEU A 186 7.60 -1.20 -5.50
CA LEU A 186 7.00 -0.78 -4.23
C LEU A 186 7.34 -1.76 -3.09
N PRO A 187 8.59 -2.04 -2.77
CA PRO A 187 8.97 -2.84 -1.60
C PRO A 187 9.03 -1.99 -0.34
#